data_00e83da83d08db670bf370b4beb5e986
#
_entry.id   00e83da83d08db670bf370b4beb5e986
#
_cell.length_a   1.000
_cell.length_b   1.000
_cell.length_c   1.000
_cell.angle_alpha   90.00
_cell.angle_beta   90.00
_cell.angle_gamma   90.00
#
_symmetry.space_group_name_H-M   'P 1'
#
loop_
_entity.id
_entity.type
_entity.pdbx_description
1 polymer ?
#
loop_
_entity_poly.entity_id
_entity_poly.type
_entity_poly.pdbx_seq_one_letter_code
_entity_poly.pdbx_strand_id
1 'polypeptide(L)' 'MIAIRKNSREELRIERQEYHGHDLINLRVWYDDGSGEYRPGKQGLAIKVDLLPDVLDALSCVSQHREAA' A
#
# COMPACT_ATOMS: atom_id res chain seq x y z
N MET A 1 -6.76 -3.73 -8.93
CA MET A 1 -5.56 -3.02 -8.44
C MET A 1 -5.82 -1.52 -8.50
N ILE A 2 -5.46 -0.83 -7.46
CA ILE A 2 -5.64 0.63 -7.39
C ILE A 2 -4.24 1.25 -7.26
N ALA A 3 -4.00 2.31 -8.03
CA ALA A 3 -2.73 3.02 -7.99
C ALA A 3 -2.98 4.46 -7.56
N ILE A 4 -2.19 4.90 -6.59
CA ILE A 4 -2.25 6.26 -6.07
C ILE A 4 -0.88 6.89 -6.32
N ARG A 5 -0.86 8.02 -7.02
CA ARG A 5 0.39 8.69 -7.32
C ARG A 5 1.04 9.22 -6.04
N LYS A 6 2.29 8.86 -5.84
CA LYS A 6 3.06 9.29 -4.69
C LYS A 6 3.91 10.52 -5.05
N ASN A 7 4.58 10.45 -6.20
CA ASN A 7 5.38 11.56 -6.72
C ASN A 7 5.57 11.35 -8.23
N SER A 8 6.46 12.10 -8.86
CA SER A 8 6.63 12.06 -10.31
C SER A 8 7.11 10.70 -10.84
N ARG A 9 7.71 9.86 -10.00
CA ARG A 9 8.29 8.59 -10.43
C ARG A 9 7.74 7.37 -9.70
N GLU A 10 6.95 7.59 -8.65
CA GLU A 10 6.50 6.49 -7.81
C GLU A 10 5.00 6.52 -7.64
N GLU A 11 4.44 5.35 -7.47
CA GLU A 11 3.03 5.22 -7.11
C GLU A 11 2.85 4.11 -6.08
N LEU A 12 1.86 4.29 -5.23
CA LEU A 12 1.45 3.28 -4.29
C LEU A 12 0.39 2.42 -4.96
N ARG A 13 0.66 1.13 -5.07
CA ARG A 13 -0.32 0.19 -5.61
C ARG A 13 -0.90 -0.66 -4.51
N ILE A 14 -2.20 -0.77 -4.55
CA ILE A 14 -2.97 -1.52 -3.56
C ILE A 14 -3.75 -2.57 -4.29
N GLU A 15 -3.56 -3.84 -3.91
CA GLU A 15 -4.32 -4.91 -4.52
C GLU A 15 -4.59 -6.03 -3.51
N ARG A 16 -5.69 -6.72 -3.76
CA ARG A 16 -6.06 -7.87 -2.97
C ARG A 16 -5.57 -9.12 -3.69
N GLN A 17 -4.95 -10.02 -2.96
CA GLN A 17 -4.48 -11.26 -3.55
C GLN A 17 -4.55 -12.38 -2.52
N GLU A 18 -4.70 -13.59 -3.03
CA GLU A 18 -4.66 -14.79 -2.22
C GLU A 18 -3.25 -15.38 -2.27
N TYR A 19 -2.74 -15.77 -1.11
CA TYR A 19 -1.43 -16.38 -1.01
C TYR A 19 -1.48 -17.49 0.03
N HIS A 20 -1.27 -18.72 -0.40
CA HIS A 20 -1.30 -19.92 0.44
C HIS A 20 -2.60 -20.02 1.27
N GLY A 21 -3.72 -19.74 0.64
CA GLY A 21 -5.01 -19.79 1.32
C GLY A 21 -5.33 -18.59 2.20
N HIS A 22 -4.43 -17.62 2.25
CA HIS A 22 -4.65 -16.38 3.00
C HIS A 22 -5.06 -15.25 2.07
N ASP A 23 -6.06 -14.50 2.49
CA ASP A 23 -6.55 -13.34 1.76
C ASP A 23 -5.77 -12.13 2.25
N LEU A 24 -5.02 -11.50 1.37
CA LEU A 24 -4.11 -10.43 1.73
C LEU A 24 -4.39 -9.15 0.95
N ILE A 25 -4.13 -8.02 1.59
CA ILE A 25 -4.05 -6.73 0.92
C ILE A 25 -2.57 -6.38 0.81
N ASN A 26 -2.11 -6.17 -0.39
CA ASN A 26 -0.73 -5.82 -0.67
C ASN A 26 -0.66 -4.32 -0.96
N LEU A 27 0.16 -3.61 -0.19
CA LEU A 27 0.44 -2.19 -0.39
C LEU A 27 1.91 -2.07 -0.71
N ARG A 28 2.24 -1.57 -1.90
CA ARG A 28 3.64 -1.50 -2.33
C ARG A 28 3.88 -0.29 -3.19
N VAL A 29 5.04 0.33 -2.98
CA VAL A 29 5.50 1.43 -3.81
C VAL A 29 6.12 0.83 -5.07
N TRP A 30 5.64 1.29 -6.22
CA TRP A 30 6.20 0.93 -7.53
C TRP A 30 6.89 2.15 -8.10
N TYR A 31 8.01 1.95 -8.75
CA TYR A 31 8.81 3.04 -9.30
C TYR A 31 9.01 2.88 -10.79
N ASP A 32 9.13 4.03 -11.45
CA ASP A 32 9.48 4.08 -12.87
C ASP A 32 10.97 3.78 -13.00
N ASP A 33 11.32 2.74 -13.76
CA ASP A 33 12.72 2.33 -13.90
C ASP A 33 13.48 3.08 -14.99
N GLY A 34 12.84 4.09 -15.60
CA GLY A 34 13.44 4.88 -16.65
C GLY A 34 13.16 4.37 -18.05
N SER A 35 12.59 3.18 -18.19
CA SER A 35 12.22 2.61 -19.49
C SER A 35 10.76 2.87 -19.87
N GLY A 36 10.03 3.55 -19.02
CA GLY A 36 8.60 3.74 -19.17
C GLY A 36 7.77 2.66 -18.49
N GLU A 37 8.41 1.73 -17.82
CA GLU A 37 7.74 0.67 -17.09
C GLU A 37 7.91 0.84 -15.59
N TYR A 38 6.88 0.46 -14.84
CA TYR A 38 6.93 0.48 -13.39
C TYR A 38 7.32 -0.88 -12.85
N ARG A 39 8.15 -0.87 -11.81
CA ARG A 39 8.61 -2.09 -11.15
C ARG A 39 8.32 -2.01 -9.66
N PRO A 40 8.09 -3.18 -9.03
CA PRO A 40 7.82 -3.20 -7.59
C PRO A 40 9.07 -2.84 -6.81
N GLY A 41 8.91 -1.89 -5.89
CA GLY A 41 9.98 -1.49 -4.99
C GLY A 41 10.01 -2.35 -3.74
N LYS A 42 10.97 -2.04 -2.87
CA LYS A 42 11.12 -2.74 -1.59
C LYS A 42 10.19 -2.21 -0.52
N GLN A 43 9.68 -1.00 -0.69
CA GLN A 43 8.78 -0.39 0.28
C GLN A 43 7.38 -0.93 0.10
N GLY A 44 6.93 -1.66 1.08
CA GLY A 44 5.59 -2.22 1.02
C GLY A 44 5.39 -3.25 2.10
N LEU A 45 4.14 -3.66 2.24
CA LEU A 45 3.76 -4.68 3.20
C LEU A 45 2.49 -5.37 2.73
N ALA A 46 2.26 -6.55 3.26
CA ALA A 46 1.04 -7.28 3.04
C ALA A 46 0.34 -7.48 4.39
N ILE A 47 -0.94 -7.22 4.43
CA ILE A 47 -1.73 -7.42 5.63
C ILE A 47 -2.90 -8.35 5.34
N LYS A 48 -3.30 -9.13 6.34
CA LYS A 48 -4.47 -9.96 6.20
C LYS A 48 -5.72 -9.10 6.12
N VAL A 49 -6.67 -9.50 5.28
CA VAL A 49 -7.94 -8.78 5.16
C VAL A 49 -8.62 -8.64 6.52
N ASP A 50 -8.45 -9.61 7.40
CA ASP A 50 -9.05 -9.57 8.73
C ASP A 50 -8.57 -8.39 9.58
N LEU A 51 -7.35 -7.90 9.31
CA LEU A 51 -6.80 -6.74 10.01
C LEU A 51 -7.23 -5.42 9.40
N LEU A 52 -7.82 -5.45 8.22
CA LEU A 52 -8.11 -4.23 7.49
C LEU A 52 -9.00 -3.25 8.27
N PRO A 53 -10.07 -3.67 8.95
CA PRO A 53 -10.87 -2.72 9.71
C PRO A 53 -10.06 -1.97 10.77
N ASP A 54 -9.18 -2.66 11.47
CA ASP A 54 -8.34 -2.03 12.49
C ASP A 54 -7.33 -1.07 11.88
N VAL A 55 -6.77 -1.46 10.73
CA VAL A 55 -5.82 -0.60 10.02
C VAL A 55 -6.51 0.67 9.53
N LEU A 56 -7.70 0.53 8.98
CA LEU A 56 -8.47 1.68 8.50
C LEU A 56 -8.81 2.63 9.65
N ASP A 57 -9.23 2.09 10.78
CA ASP A 57 -9.52 2.89 11.96
C ASP A 57 -8.27 3.62 12.45
N ALA A 58 -7.16 2.92 12.51
CA ALA A 58 -5.89 3.51 12.96
C ALA A 58 -5.44 4.62 12.01
N LEU A 59 -5.54 4.40 10.71
CA LEU A 59 -5.17 5.41 9.72
C LEU A 59 -6.04 6.64 9.84
N SER A 60 -7.34 6.46 10.02
CA SER A 60 -8.26 7.57 10.19
C SER A 60 -7.92 8.36 11.46
N CYS A 61 -7.63 7.66 12.54
CA CYS A 61 -7.29 8.28 13.81
C CYS A 61 -6.01 9.09 13.71
N VAL A 62 -4.96 8.52 13.14
CA VAL A 62 -3.68 9.21 12.95
C VAL A 62 -3.85 10.41 12.04
N SER A 63 -4.64 10.28 11.01
CA SER A 63 -4.90 11.36 10.05
C SER A 63 -5.57 12.57 10.74
N GLN A 64 -6.42 12.33 11.73
CA GLN A 64 -7.17 13.39 12.41
C GLN A 64 -6.41 14.02 13.55
N HIS A 65 -5.55 13.26 14.23
CA HIS A 65 -4.96 13.70 15.50
C HIS A 65 -3.58 14.31 15.37
N ARG A 66 -3.02 14.47 14.22
CA ARG A 66 -1.72 15.10 14.04
C ARG A 66 -0.77 14.75 15.18
N GLU A 67 -0.51 13.49 15.35
CA GLU A 67 0.43 13.12 16.37
C GLU A 67 1.77 13.76 16.05
N ALA A 68 2.22 14.60 16.96
CA ALA A 68 3.57 15.12 16.89
C ALA A 68 4.49 13.95 17.21
N ALA A 69 4.92 13.28 16.22
CA ALA A 69 5.86 12.19 16.41
C ALA A 69 7.21 12.75 16.79
#